data_374ac01f98824a8c4e9de18925d62b92
#
_entry.id   374ac01f98824a8c4e9de18925d62b92
#
_cell.length_a   1.000
_cell.length_b   1.000
_cell.length_c   1.000
_cell.angle_alpha   90.00
_cell.angle_beta   90.00
_cell.angle_gamma   90.00
#
_symmetry.space_group_name_H-M   'P 1'
#
loop_
_entity.id
_entity.type
_entity.pdbx_description
1 polymer ?
#
loop_
_entity_poly.entity_id
_entity_poly.type
_entity_poly.pdbx_seq_one_letter_code
_entity_poly.pdbx_strand_id
1 'polypeptide(L)'
;MRMERLLPMIGLALFATGVARASDCPDWSPTQARQELSALHDRLDRWNHAYRVDGQSPVDDAVYDQAQKRLAQWSRCFPAQAPAPLAYLADAGGSARAPVAQTGLAKLADAAALAAWMHARGDSDLWVQPKVDGVAVTLLYVDGQLRQATSRGDGIQGSDWLTSAQRIDAIPKRLPHAPARVVLQGEIYWRLPGHVQASDGGANARSAVAGALARGTLDADTAAQIGLFVWDWPSGPADMPARLAGLAAMGLADSVTYTRPAASLDKVRRWREQWYRGAMPFAADGTVVRQGHRPPATAWEAVPPSWAVAWKYPAASALAEVRAVVFTIGRSGRITPVLELAPVQLDDHRVQRVSVGSLQRWQQLDIPPGDQVEVALAGLTIPRLQSVVWRTQQRAAVTSPDPQAYGRLSCWKAVPGCEQQFRARLLWLGGKQGLQLDGLGADTWQALIDAGLIHGLLDWMKLTPVQLATVPGFGSTRAAALAQAFAEARDRPFARWLRALGMPADGIAGASPDWTVLSHRDADDWQSLDGIGAGRANQLVEFFSHPDVRDLAARLQAAGVEGF
;
A
#
# COMPACT_ATOMS: atom_id res chain seq x y z
N MET A 1 51.69 -23.79 57.67
CA MET A 1 50.29 -24.25 57.60
C MET A 1 49.38 -23.06 57.68
N ARG A 2 48.88 -22.62 56.55
CA ARG A 2 47.76 -21.65 56.43
C ARG A 2 46.78 -22.20 55.41
N MET A 3 45.58 -22.46 55.82
CA MET A 3 44.46 -22.97 55.08
C MET A 3 43.76 -21.77 54.46
N GLU A 4 43.81 -21.64 53.10
CA GLU A 4 43.01 -20.69 52.38
C GLU A 4 41.67 -21.33 52.02
N ARG A 5 40.60 -20.66 52.41
CA ARG A 5 39.23 -21.04 52.14
C ARG A 5 38.82 -20.47 50.74
N LEU A 6 38.51 -21.34 49.79
CA LEU A 6 37.84 -21.00 48.54
C LEU A 6 36.34 -20.77 48.80
N LEU A 7 35.85 -19.57 48.50
CA LEU A 7 34.40 -19.26 48.35
C LEU A 7 33.96 -19.56 46.92
N PRO A 8 32.80 -20.18 46.70
CA PRO A 8 32.25 -20.31 45.36
C PRO A 8 31.55 -19.00 44.93
N MET A 9 31.94 -18.46 43.80
CA MET A 9 31.19 -17.41 43.09
C MET A 9 29.89 -17.99 42.52
N ILE A 10 28.76 -17.56 43.05
CA ILE A 10 27.43 -17.79 42.48
C ILE A 10 27.26 -16.78 41.38
N GLY A 11 27.34 -17.24 40.12
CA GLY A 11 27.02 -16.46 38.93
C GLY A 11 25.51 -16.18 38.86
N LEU A 12 25.13 -14.94 39.09
CA LEU A 12 23.77 -14.46 38.90
C LEU A 12 23.51 -14.32 37.37
N ALA A 13 22.84 -15.31 36.79
CA ALA A 13 22.35 -15.23 35.40
C ALA A 13 21.19 -14.21 35.34
N LEU A 14 21.48 -13.01 34.87
CA LEU A 14 20.47 -12.01 34.51
C LEU A 14 19.72 -12.53 33.28
N PHE A 15 18.56 -13.11 33.47
CA PHE A 15 17.57 -13.26 32.42
C PHE A 15 17.12 -11.87 32.00
N ALA A 16 17.66 -11.37 30.89
CA ALA A 16 17.11 -10.21 30.18
C ALA A 16 15.75 -10.62 29.59
N THR A 17 14.70 -10.45 30.39
CA THR A 17 13.34 -10.40 29.86
C THR A 17 13.29 -9.20 28.91
N GLY A 18 13.25 -9.48 27.60
CA GLY A 18 13.04 -8.48 26.57
C GLY A 18 11.72 -7.76 26.83
N VAL A 19 11.80 -6.60 27.47
CA VAL A 19 10.70 -5.67 27.58
C VAL A 19 10.39 -5.22 26.16
N ALA A 20 9.28 -5.71 25.59
CA ALA A 20 8.72 -5.16 24.37
C ALA A 20 8.68 -3.64 24.52
N ARG A 21 9.29 -2.94 23.57
CA ARG A 21 9.38 -1.48 23.59
C ARG A 21 7.98 -0.88 23.73
N ALA A 22 7.80 -0.07 24.77
CA ALA A 22 6.58 0.68 25.08
C ALA A 22 6.14 1.71 24.00
N SER A 23 6.75 1.67 22.81
CA SER A 23 6.52 2.62 21.72
C SER A 23 5.39 2.27 20.74
N ASP A 24 4.74 1.10 20.90
CA ASP A 24 3.74 0.62 19.93
C ASP A 24 2.29 0.69 20.42
N CYS A 25 2.07 1.13 21.68
CA CYS A 25 0.74 1.27 22.24
C CYS A 25 0.25 2.72 22.11
N PRO A 26 -1.03 2.93 21.70
CA PRO A 26 -1.63 4.27 21.68
C PRO A 26 -1.73 4.84 23.09
N ASP A 27 -1.60 6.17 23.20
CA ASP A 27 -1.80 6.89 24.46
C ASP A 27 -3.30 7.20 24.66
N TRP A 28 -4.08 6.15 24.94
CA TRP A 28 -5.53 6.24 25.13
C TRP A 28 -5.91 6.13 26.60
N SER A 29 -6.92 6.91 26.97
CA SER A 29 -7.63 6.66 28.22
C SER A 29 -8.32 5.28 28.19
N PRO A 30 -8.61 4.66 29.35
CA PRO A 30 -9.34 3.38 29.40
C PRO A 30 -10.70 3.42 28.69
N THR A 31 -11.38 4.57 28.70
CA THR A 31 -12.66 4.76 28.00
C THR A 31 -12.46 4.79 26.50
N GLN A 32 -11.48 5.52 26.02
CA GLN A 32 -11.13 5.57 24.59
C GLN A 32 -10.66 4.20 24.09
N ALA A 33 -9.80 3.52 24.83
CA ALA A 33 -9.34 2.18 24.48
C ALA A 33 -10.50 1.19 24.31
N ARG A 34 -11.49 1.22 25.22
CA ARG A 34 -12.70 0.39 25.12
C ARG A 34 -13.49 0.71 23.85
N GLN A 35 -13.68 1.98 23.54
CA GLN A 35 -14.44 2.41 22.36
C GLN A 35 -13.75 1.96 21.06
N GLU A 36 -12.45 2.19 20.92
CA GLU A 36 -11.69 1.83 19.72
C GLU A 36 -11.58 0.31 19.54
N LEU A 37 -11.32 -0.43 20.62
CA LEU A 37 -11.28 -1.89 20.60
C LEU A 37 -12.64 -2.49 20.22
N SER A 38 -13.75 -2.02 20.81
CA SER A 38 -15.09 -2.47 20.45
C SER A 38 -15.41 -2.14 19.00
N ALA A 39 -15.15 -0.92 18.56
CA ALA A 39 -15.43 -0.50 17.18
C ALA A 39 -14.67 -1.33 16.13
N LEU A 40 -13.40 -1.67 16.41
CA LEU A 40 -12.59 -2.51 15.52
C LEU A 40 -13.06 -3.97 15.55
N HIS A 41 -13.40 -4.49 16.74
CA HIS A 41 -13.95 -5.83 16.89
C HIS A 41 -15.26 -6.00 16.11
N ASP A 42 -16.23 -5.09 16.30
CA ASP A 42 -17.51 -5.12 15.62
C ASP A 42 -17.38 -5.00 14.10
N ARG A 43 -16.36 -4.26 13.65
CA ARG A 43 -16.04 -4.14 12.21
C ARG A 43 -15.50 -5.43 11.64
N LEU A 44 -14.56 -6.06 12.32
CA LEU A 44 -14.02 -7.37 11.91
C LEU A 44 -15.11 -8.43 11.91
N ASP A 45 -16.02 -8.38 12.86
CA ASP A 45 -17.17 -9.28 12.92
C ASP A 45 -18.10 -9.09 11.71
N ARG A 46 -18.48 -7.84 11.38
CA ARG A 46 -19.24 -7.55 10.16
C ARG A 46 -18.53 -7.99 8.89
N TRP A 47 -17.20 -7.80 8.77
CA TRP A 47 -16.45 -8.27 7.61
C TRP A 47 -16.42 -9.80 7.51
N ASN A 48 -16.31 -10.48 8.65
CA ASN A 48 -16.42 -11.93 8.72
C ASN A 48 -17.79 -12.41 8.26
N HIS A 49 -18.85 -11.75 8.72
CA HIS A 49 -20.22 -12.09 8.32
C HIS A 49 -20.43 -11.89 6.81
N ALA A 50 -20.09 -10.70 6.29
CA ALA A 50 -20.18 -10.40 4.86
C ALA A 50 -19.42 -11.41 4.00
N TYR A 51 -18.19 -11.76 4.42
CA TYR A 51 -17.37 -12.72 3.69
C TYR A 51 -17.93 -14.15 3.72
N ARG A 52 -18.39 -14.60 4.89
CA ARG A 52 -18.76 -16.02 5.11
C ARG A 52 -20.21 -16.34 4.79
N VAL A 53 -21.10 -15.37 5.01
CA VAL A 53 -22.56 -15.54 4.81
C VAL A 53 -22.98 -14.95 3.47
N ASP A 54 -22.55 -13.69 3.18
CA ASP A 54 -23.02 -12.98 1.98
C ASP A 54 -22.10 -13.23 0.76
N GLY A 55 -20.94 -13.89 0.94
CA GLY A 55 -19.94 -14.10 -0.12
C GLY A 55 -19.31 -12.81 -0.64
N GLN A 56 -19.34 -11.74 0.15
CA GLN A 56 -18.78 -10.43 -0.20
C GLN A 56 -17.49 -10.17 0.59
N SER A 57 -16.47 -9.62 -0.07
CA SER A 57 -15.25 -9.16 0.58
C SER A 57 -15.23 -7.62 0.62
N PRO A 58 -15.65 -6.98 1.72
CA PRO A 58 -15.70 -5.52 1.82
C PRO A 58 -14.33 -4.84 1.81
N VAL A 59 -13.26 -5.60 2.07
CA VAL A 59 -11.86 -5.14 2.10
C VAL A 59 -10.96 -6.23 1.54
N ASP A 60 -9.78 -5.83 1.07
CA ASP A 60 -8.75 -6.78 0.66
C ASP A 60 -8.27 -7.64 1.84
N ASP A 61 -7.90 -8.89 1.57
CA ASP A 61 -7.38 -9.83 2.56
C ASP A 61 -6.18 -9.26 3.34
N ALA A 62 -5.33 -8.46 2.67
CA ALA A 62 -4.19 -7.83 3.31
C ALA A 62 -4.62 -6.78 4.35
N VAL A 63 -5.64 -5.99 4.06
CA VAL A 63 -6.23 -5.01 4.98
C VAL A 63 -6.91 -5.72 6.15
N TYR A 64 -7.68 -6.77 5.87
CA TYR A 64 -8.32 -7.59 6.89
C TYR A 64 -7.29 -8.21 7.86
N ASP A 65 -6.24 -8.84 7.35
CA ASP A 65 -5.16 -9.42 8.16
C ASP A 65 -4.45 -8.38 9.03
N GLN A 66 -4.24 -7.18 8.50
CA GLN A 66 -3.63 -6.07 9.24
C GLN A 66 -4.57 -5.54 10.33
N ALA A 67 -5.87 -5.45 10.06
CA ALA A 67 -6.87 -5.06 11.05
C ALA A 67 -6.95 -6.06 12.21
N GLN A 68 -6.91 -7.37 11.92
CA GLN A 68 -6.83 -8.41 12.96
C GLN A 68 -5.58 -8.28 13.83
N LYS A 69 -4.40 -8.07 13.20
CA LYS A 69 -3.14 -7.84 13.93
C LYS A 69 -3.24 -6.60 14.81
N ARG A 70 -3.89 -5.54 14.34
CA ARG A 70 -4.12 -4.31 15.08
C ARG A 70 -5.02 -4.55 16.29
N LEU A 71 -6.11 -5.27 16.14
CA LEU A 71 -6.96 -5.64 17.27
C LEU A 71 -6.19 -6.44 18.32
N ALA A 72 -5.42 -7.44 17.90
CA ALA A 72 -4.59 -8.24 18.79
C ALA A 72 -3.50 -7.41 19.50
N GLN A 73 -2.90 -6.45 18.82
CA GLN A 73 -1.93 -5.52 19.39
C GLN A 73 -2.58 -4.63 20.46
N TRP A 74 -3.70 -3.97 20.13
CA TRP A 74 -4.42 -3.11 21.05
C TRP A 74 -4.98 -3.87 22.27
N SER A 75 -5.43 -5.11 22.08
CA SER A 75 -5.88 -5.98 23.19
C SER A 75 -4.74 -6.31 24.16
N ARG A 76 -3.49 -6.44 23.65
CA ARG A 76 -2.30 -6.60 24.53
C ARG A 76 -1.95 -5.30 25.26
N CYS A 77 -2.13 -4.14 24.61
CA CYS A 77 -1.90 -2.83 25.23
C CYS A 77 -2.92 -2.52 26.34
N PHE A 78 -4.17 -2.95 26.15
CA PHE A 78 -5.30 -2.65 27.02
C PHE A 78 -6.06 -3.93 27.42
N PRO A 79 -5.45 -4.85 28.18
CA PRO A 79 -6.03 -6.16 28.45
C PRO A 79 -7.36 -6.10 29.23
N ALA A 80 -7.55 -5.07 30.09
CA ALA A 80 -8.80 -4.89 30.83
C ALA A 80 -9.97 -4.38 29.95
N GLN A 81 -9.70 -3.88 28.76
CA GLN A 81 -10.68 -3.39 27.79
C GLN A 81 -10.80 -4.31 26.58
N ALA A 82 -10.01 -5.39 26.51
CA ALA A 82 -10.01 -6.30 25.40
C ALA A 82 -11.39 -6.96 25.23
N PRO A 83 -11.98 -6.95 24.02
CA PRO A 83 -13.23 -7.64 23.77
C PRO A 83 -13.03 -9.16 23.83
N ALA A 84 -14.14 -9.89 23.91
CA ALA A 84 -14.09 -11.35 23.75
C ALA A 84 -13.46 -11.70 22.39
N PRO A 85 -12.79 -12.86 22.25
CA PRO A 85 -12.30 -13.31 20.96
C PRO A 85 -13.41 -13.30 19.91
N LEU A 86 -13.08 -12.89 18.69
CA LEU A 86 -14.02 -12.94 17.58
C LEU A 86 -14.58 -14.37 17.47
N ALA A 87 -15.88 -14.51 17.46
CA ALA A 87 -16.55 -15.80 17.28
C ALA A 87 -16.42 -16.23 15.80
N TYR A 88 -15.22 -16.63 15.42
CA TYR A 88 -14.89 -16.93 14.02
C TYR A 88 -15.75 -18.02 13.39
N LEU A 89 -16.47 -18.81 14.19
CA LEU A 89 -16.78 -20.16 13.75
C LEU A 89 -18.21 -20.61 14.06
N ALA A 90 -18.93 -19.96 14.97
CA ALA A 90 -20.27 -20.42 15.35
C ALA A 90 -21.30 -20.28 14.22
N ASP A 91 -21.22 -19.21 13.41
CA ASP A 91 -22.16 -18.93 12.33
C ASP A 91 -21.68 -19.40 10.95
N ALA A 92 -20.39 -19.81 10.83
CA ALA A 92 -19.83 -20.33 9.58
C ALA A 92 -20.10 -21.84 9.38
N GLY A 93 -20.67 -22.50 10.37
CA GLY A 93 -21.04 -23.90 10.33
C GLY A 93 -22.26 -24.10 9.45
N GLY A 94 -22.04 -24.51 8.18
CA GLY A 94 -23.10 -25.09 7.36
C GLY A 94 -23.51 -26.46 7.91
N SER A 95 -24.52 -27.08 7.28
CA SER A 95 -25.08 -28.38 7.68
C SER A 95 -24.18 -29.60 7.29
N ALA A 96 -23.15 -29.38 6.46
CA ALA A 96 -22.31 -30.45 5.94
C ALA A 96 -21.04 -30.64 6.77
N ARG A 97 -20.86 -31.84 7.33
CA ARG A 97 -19.63 -32.19 8.06
C ARG A 97 -18.52 -32.61 7.09
N ALA A 98 -17.37 -31.98 7.17
CA ALA A 98 -16.19 -32.37 6.41
C ALA A 98 -15.67 -33.74 6.89
N PRO A 99 -15.28 -34.65 5.98
CA PRO A 99 -14.77 -35.97 6.34
C PRO A 99 -13.37 -35.93 6.99
N VAL A 100 -12.63 -34.84 6.84
CA VAL A 100 -11.33 -34.54 7.47
C VAL A 100 -11.30 -33.05 7.77
N ALA A 101 -10.78 -32.68 8.94
CA ALA A 101 -10.66 -31.28 9.32
C ALA A 101 -9.84 -30.47 8.31
N GLN A 102 -10.29 -29.25 8.01
CA GLN A 102 -9.65 -28.33 7.07
C GLN A 102 -9.56 -26.93 7.66
N THR A 103 -8.38 -26.44 7.94
CA THR A 103 -8.19 -25.12 8.55
C THR A 103 -7.32 -24.21 7.70
N GLY A 104 -7.21 -22.94 8.11
CA GLY A 104 -6.23 -22.02 7.56
C GLY A 104 -4.81 -22.41 7.98
N LEU A 105 -3.81 -21.84 7.29
CA LEU A 105 -2.40 -22.06 7.59
C LEU A 105 -1.88 -20.94 8.53
N ALA A 106 -0.91 -21.30 9.38
CA ALA A 106 -0.10 -20.30 10.08
C ALA A 106 0.67 -19.46 9.04
N LYS A 107 0.69 -18.14 9.26
CA LYS A 107 1.31 -17.17 8.35
C LYS A 107 2.65 -16.73 8.95
N LEU A 108 3.73 -16.94 8.22
CA LEU A 108 5.07 -16.49 8.62
C LEU A 108 5.31 -15.07 8.10
N ALA A 109 5.95 -14.25 8.95
CA ALA A 109 6.13 -12.83 8.68
C ALA A 109 7.17 -12.57 7.57
N ASP A 110 8.25 -13.36 7.56
CA ASP A 110 9.41 -13.12 6.71
C ASP A 110 10.20 -14.40 6.40
N ALA A 111 11.27 -14.25 5.64
CA ALA A 111 12.16 -15.34 5.25
C ALA A 111 12.92 -15.94 6.44
N ALA A 112 13.21 -15.17 7.49
CA ALA A 112 13.93 -15.67 8.67
C ALA A 112 13.02 -16.61 9.49
N ALA A 113 11.76 -16.23 9.68
CA ALA A 113 10.76 -17.08 10.31
C ALA A 113 10.52 -18.38 9.51
N LEU A 114 10.53 -18.29 8.17
CA LEU A 114 10.42 -19.48 7.33
C LEU A 114 11.67 -20.38 7.45
N ALA A 115 12.87 -19.81 7.45
CA ALA A 115 14.10 -20.58 7.65
C ALA A 115 14.10 -21.31 8.98
N ALA A 116 13.69 -20.64 10.06
CA ALA A 116 13.59 -21.25 11.39
C ALA A 116 12.55 -22.40 11.42
N TRP A 117 11.39 -22.19 10.74
CA TRP A 117 10.36 -23.22 10.62
C TRP A 117 10.85 -24.45 9.83
N MET A 118 11.57 -24.24 8.72
CA MET A 118 12.16 -25.30 7.90
C MET A 118 13.21 -26.09 8.70
N HIS A 119 14.15 -25.37 9.33
CA HIS A 119 15.20 -26.00 10.14
C HIS A 119 14.65 -26.88 11.27
N ALA A 120 13.61 -26.43 11.96
CA ALA A 120 12.98 -27.18 13.05
C ALA A 120 12.32 -28.50 12.57
N ARG A 121 12.14 -28.70 11.24
CA ARG A 121 11.48 -29.87 10.65
C ARG A 121 12.38 -30.76 9.80
N GLY A 122 13.68 -30.45 9.78
CA GLY A 122 14.65 -31.13 8.91
C GLY A 122 14.40 -30.83 7.44
N ASP A 123 15.33 -30.18 6.79
CA ASP A 123 15.20 -29.60 5.43
C ASP A 123 15.01 -30.63 4.29
N SER A 124 14.99 -31.94 4.58
CA SER A 124 15.11 -32.98 3.55
C SER A 124 13.81 -33.37 2.84
N ASP A 125 12.64 -33.15 3.44
CA ASP A 125 11.33 -33.57 2.90
C ASP A 125 10.34 -32.39 2.89
N LEU A 126 10.77 -31.26 2.31
CA LEU A 126 9.95 -30.06 2.19
C LEU A 126 9.53 -29.82 0.74
N TRP A 127 8.31 -29.36 0.58
CA TRP A 127 7.65 -29.09 -0.69
C TRP A 127 7.03 -27.72 -0.68
N VAL A 128 6.99 -27.07 -1.84
CA VAL A 128 6.41 -25.73 -2.01
C VAL A 128 5.29 -25.77 -3.05
N GLN A 129 4.24 -25.01 -2.78
CA GLN A 129 3.08 -24.80 -3.65
C GLN A 129 2.74 -23.32 -3.70
N PRO A 130 2.16 -22.79 -4.81
CA PRO A 130 1.54 -21.47 -4.78
C PRO A 130 0.38 -21.47 -3.76
N LYS A 131 0.25 -20.39 -3.03
CA LYS A 131 -0.93 -20.15 -2.18
C LYS A 131 -2.03 -19.56 -3.06
N VAL A 132 -2.77 -20.44 -3.71
CA VAL A 132 -3.87 -20.05 -4.62
C VAL A 132 -4.90 -19.22 -3.88
N ASP A 133 -5.33 -18.14 -4.50
CA ASP A 133 -6.32 -17.21 -3.92
C ASP A 133 -7.72 -17.55 -4.42
N GLY A 134 -8.45 -18.28 -3.59
CA GLY A 134 -9.78 -18.80 -3.88
C GLY A 134 -10.55 -19.14 -2.61
N VAL A 135 -11.41 -20.13 -2.68
CA VAL A 135 -12.19 -20.63 -1.54
C VAL A 135 -11.90 -22.12 -1.33
N ALA A 136 -11.65 -22.46 -0.07
CA ALA A 136 -11.25 -23.81 0.32
C ALA A 136 -12.42 -24.80 0.25
N VAL A 137 -12.16 -25.99 -0.31
CA VAL A 137 -13.14 -27.07 -0.47
C VAL A 137 -12.57 -28.41 -0.01
N THR A 138 -13.40 -29.24 0.63
CA THR A 138 -13.17 -30.67 0.83
C THR A 138 -14.10 -31.47 -0.06
N LEU A 139 -13.54 -32.35 -0.89
CA LEU A 139 -14.26 -33.21 -1.81
C LEU A 139 -14.16 -34.67 -1.33
N LEU A 140 -15.29 -35.37 -1.25
CA LEU A 140 -15.35 -36.81 -0.96
C LEU A 140 -15.82 -37.59 -2.19
N TYR A 141 -15.01 -38.53 -2.60
CA TYR A 141 -15.37 -39.53 -3.64
C TYR A 141 -15.50 -40.90 -2.99
N VAL A 142 -16.53 -41.60 -3.40
CA VAL A 142 -16.76 -43.02 -3.05
C VAL A 142 -16.93 -43.80 -4.35
N ASP A 143 -16.17 -44.87 -4.51
CA ASP A 143 -16.11 -45.68 -5.73
C ASP A 143 -15.88 -44.82 -6.99
N GLY A 144 -14.98 -43.83 -6.83
CA GLY A 144 -14.62 -42.87 -7.85
C GLY A 144 -15.66 -41.77 -8.13
N GLN A 145 -16.87 -41.82 -7.54
CA GLN A 145 -17.93 -40.83 -7.77
C GLN A 145 -17.91 -39.73 -6.72
N LEU A 146 -18.08 -38.45 -7.14
CA LEU A 146 -18.23 -37.30 -6.23
C LEU A 146 -19.52 -37.45 -5.41
N ARG A 147 -19.39 -37.55 -4.10
CA ARG A 147 -20.52 -37.70 -3.16
C ARG A 147 -20.72 -36.50 -2.23
N GLN A 148 -19.67 -35.71 -1.99
CA GLN A 148 -19.76 -34.55 -1.12
C GLN A 148 -18.75 -33.50 -1.57
N ALA A 149 -19.16 -32.22 -1.48
CA ALA A 149 -18.30 -31.05 -1.58
C ALA A 149 -18.66 -30.10 -0.44
N THR A 150 -17.71 -29.82 0.44
CA THR A 150 -17.97 -29.04 1.66
C THR A 150 -17.03 -27.84 1.71
N SER A 151 -17.53 -26.64 1.97
CA SER A 151 -16.69 -25.48 2.25
C SER A 151 -15.88 -25.69 3.54
N ARG A 152 -14.84 -24.88 3.74
CA ARG A 152 -14.03 -24.98 4.95
C ARG A 152 -14.89 -24.74 6.22
N GLY A 153 -15.80 -23.75 6.19
CA GLY A 153 -16.58 -23.37 7.35
C GLY A 153 -15.72 -23.10 8.58
N ASP A 154 -16.05 -23.76 9.69
CA ASP A 154 -15.32 -23.74 10.95
C ASP A 154 -14.12 -24.72 11.00
N GLY A 155 -13.87 -25.41 9.92
CA GLY A 155 -12.85 -26.46 9.79
C GLY A 155 -13.35 -27.87 9.98
N ILE A 156 -14.57 -28.06 10.50
CA ILE A 156 -15.25 -29.35 10.70
C ILE A 156 -16.61 -29.36 9.99
N GLN A 157 -17.35 -28.27 10.06
CA GLN A 157 -18.65 -28.09 9.40
C GLN A 157 -18.58 -26.92 8.44
N GLY A 158 -19.23 -27.06 7.28
CA GLY A 158 -19.26 -26.04 6.24
C GLY A 158 -20.53 -26.13 5.40
N SER A 159 -20.66 -25.23 4.45
CA SER A 159 -21.76 -25.25 3.49
C SER A 159 -21.65 -26.45 2.56
N ASP A 160 -22.80 -27.05 2.22
CA ASP A 160 -22.88 -28.09 1.19
C ASP A 160 -22.80 -27.44 -0.20
N TRP A 161 -21.73 -27.72 -0.92
CA TRP A 161 -21.50 -27.25 -2.28
C TRP A 161 -21.63 -28.34 -3.35
N LEU A 162 -22.19 -29.51 -3.02
CA LEU A 162 -22.24 -30.64 -3.96
C LEU A 162 -22.93 -30.25 -5.28
N THR A 163 -24.05 -29.56 -5.21
CA THR A 163 -24.80 -29.12 -6.40
C THR A 163 -23.97 -28.20 -7.29
N SER A 164 -23.31 -27.22 -6.69
CA SER A 164 -22.41 -26.31 -7.42
C SER A 164 -21.18 -27.03 -7.96
N ALA A 165 -20.57 -27.89 -7.15
CA ALA A 165 -19.40 -28.70 -7.55
C ALA A 165 -19.69 -29.62 -8.74
N GLN A 166 -20.90 -30.14 -8.82
CA GLN A 166 -21.34 -30.97 -9.96
C GLN A 166 -21.48 -30.16 -11.26
N ARG A 167 -21.56 -28.85 -11.23
CA ARG A 167 -21.62 -27.95 -12.41
C ARG A 167 -20.26 -27.42 -12.83
N ILE A 168 -19.28 -27.41 -11.94
CA ILE A 168 -17.92 -26.92 -12.22
C ILE A 168 -17.15 -27.99 -12.98
N ASP A 169 -16.75 -27.72 -14.22
CA ASP A 169 -16.05 -28.67 -15.08
C ASP A 169 -14.67 -29.06 -14.54
N ALA A 170 -13.99 -28.17 -13.86
CA ALA A 170 -12.70 -28.46 -13.21
C ALA A 170 -12.79 -29.43 -12.04
N ILE A 171 -13.98 -29.69 -11.51
CA ILE A 171 -14.20 -30.72 -10.47
C ILE A 171 -14.66 -32.01 -11.13
N PRO A 172 -13.81 -33.04 -11.20
CA PRO A 172 -14.19 -34.32 -11.83
C PRO A 172 -15.42 -34.92 -11.13
N LYS A 173 -16.45 -35.26 -11.89
CA LYS A 173 -17.63 -35.99 -11.36
C LYS A 173 -17.28 -37.44 -11.02
N ARG A 174 -16.27 -37.96 -11.71
CA ARG A 174 -15.70 -39.26 -11.50
C ARG A 174 -14.18 -39.24 -11.61
N LEU A 175 -13.49 -39.79 -10.63
CA LEU A 175 -12.04 -39.94 -10.64
C LEU A 175 -11.66 -41.28 -11.28
N PRO A 176 -10.81 -41.32 -12.33
CA PRO A 176 -10.23 -42.56 -12.84
C PRO A 176 -9.24 -43.13 -11.81
N HIS A 177 -9.09 -44.43 -11.82
CA HIS A 177 -8.11 -45.18 -11.00
C HIS A 177 -8.13 -44.82 -9.50
N ALA A 178 -9.27 -44.33 -8.99
CA ALA A 178 -9.42 -43.92 -7.60
C ALA A 178 -9.57 -45.11 -6.66
N PRO A 179 -8.99 -45.08 -5.46
CA PRO A 179 -9.37 -45.96 -4.36
C PRO A 179 -10.87 -45.87 -4.03
N ALA A 180 -11.42 -46.88 -3.33
CA ALA A 180 -12.83 -46.91 -2.97
C ALA A 180 -13.29 -45.62 -2.22
N ARG A 181 -12.39 -45.01 -1.44
CA ARG A 181 -12.68 -43.76 -0.75
C ARG A 181 -11.51 -42.78 -0.92
N VAL A 182 -11.80 -41.60 -1.47
CA VAL A 182 -10.84 -40.50 -1.65
C VAL A 182 -11.38 -39.24 -1.02
N VAL A 183 -10.58 -38.60 -0.16
CA VAL A 183 -10.84 -37.28 0.36
C VAL A 183 -9.77 -36.33 -0.20
N LEU A 184 -10.18 -35.32 -0.93
CA LEU A 184 -9.30 -34.26 -1.47
C LEU A 184 -9.58 -32.96 -0.77
N GLN A 185 -8.53 -32.20 -0.46
CA GLN A 185 -8.62 -30.82 -0.01
C GLN A 185 -7.96 -29.91 -1.03
N GLY A 186 -8.66 -28.83 -1.40
CA GLY A 186 -8.22 -27.94 -2.47
C GLY A 186 -8.78 -26.53 -2.35
N GLU A 187 -8.41 -25.73 -3.32
CA GLU A 187 -8.92 -24.37 -3.54
C GLU A 187 -9.71 -24.34 -4.85
N ILE A 188 -10.95 -23.88 -4.78
CA ILE A 188 -11.73 -23.48 -5.94
C ILE A 188 -11.33 -22.05 -6.25
N TYR A 189 -10.85 -21.79 -7.47
CA TYR A 189 -10.30 -20.49 -7.86
C TYR A 189 -10.95 -19.95 -9.13
N TRP A 190 -10.88 -18.61 -9.31
CA TRP A 190 -11.27 -17.97 -10.55
C TRP A 190 -10.14 -18.09 -11.57
N ARG A 191 -10.43 -18.55 -12.79
CA ARG A 191 -9.45 -18.69 -13.86
C ARG A 191 -9.05 -17.33 -14.40
N LEU A 192 -7.75 -17.07 -14.45
CA LEU A 192 -7.13 -15.85 -14.93
C LEU A 192 -6.00 -16.21 -15.90
N PRO A 193 -6.31 -16.54 -17.16
CA PRO A 193 -5.27 -16.95 -18.10
C PRO A 193 -4.21 -15.87 -18.28
N GLY A 194 -2.94 -16.21 -18.08
CA GLY A 194 -1.82 -15.28 -18.23
C GLY A 194 -1.64 -14.29 -17.08
N HIS A 195 -2.30 -14.48 -15.95
CA HIS A 195 -2.21 -13.60 -14.78
C HIS A 195 -0.78 -13.53 -14.24
N VAL A 196 -0.29 -12.32 -13.99
CA VAL A 196 1.01 -12.05 -13.35
C VAL A 196 0.77 -11.34 -12.03
N GLN A 197 0.94 -12.05 -10.92
CA GLN A 197 0.61 -11.53 -9.59
C GLN A 197 1.30 -10.21 -9.25
N ALA A 198 2.56 -10.02 -9.69
CA ALA A 198 3.34 -8.81 -9.42
C ALA A 198 2.75 -7.55 -10.05
N SER A 199 2.05 -7.66 -11.19
CA SER A 199 1.45 -6.52 -11.91
C SER A 199 -0.06 -6.42 -11.71
N ASP A 200 -0.74 -7.57 -11.65
CA ASP A 200 -2.20 -7.64 -11.73
C ASP A 200 -2.85 -7.73 -10.33
N GLY A 201 -2.05 -8.02 -9.30
CA GLY A 201 -2.52 -8.13 -7.91
C GLY A 201 -3.49 -9.30 -7.70
N GLY A 202 -4.37 -9.20 -6.71
CA GLY A 202 -5.35 -10.25 -6.37
C GLY A 202 -6.53 -10.33 -7.34
N ALA A 203 -6.77 -9.34 -8.20
CA ALA A 203 -7.84 -9.26 -9.20
C ALA A 203 -9.25 -9.61 -8.68
N ASN A 204 -9.49 -9.49 -7.36
CA ASN A 204 -10.73 -9.90 -6.68
C ASN A 204 -11.14 -11.37 -6.94
N ALA A 205 -10.17 -12.23 -7.27
CA ALA A 205 -10.40 -13.60 -7.71
C ALA A 205 -11.18 -14.44 -6.67
N ARG A 206 -10.80 -14.32 -5.40
CA ARG A 206 -11.49 -14.99 -4.29
C ARG A 206 -12.95 -14.55 -4.17
N SER A 207 -13.21 -13.23 -4.18
CA SER A 207 -14.55 -12.66 -4.08
C SER A 207 -15.44 -13.09 -5.25
N ALA A 208 -14.87 -13.20 -6.45
CA ALA A 208 -15.62 -13.69 -7.63
C ALA A 208 -16.11 -15.12 -7.43
N VAL A 209 -15.23 -16.02 -6.95
CA VAL A 209 -15.62 -17.42 -6.65
C VAL A 209 -16.61 -17.49 -5.49
N ALA A 210 -16.33 -16.80 -4.37
CA ALA A 210 -17.20 -16.81 -3.20
C ALA A 210 -18.62 -16.33 -3.56
N GLY A 211 -18.71 -15.21 -4.29
CA GLY A 211 -19.99 -14.68 -4.77
C GLY A 211 -20.72 -15.61 -5.76
N ALA A 212 -19.98 -16.32 -6.62
CA ALA A 212 -20.56 -17.31 -7.53
C ALA A 212 -21.18 -18.50 -6.76
N LEU A 213 -20.46 -19.02 -5.76
CA LEU A 213 -20.95 -20.15 -4.95
C LEU A 213 -22.08 -19.76 -3.99
N ALA A 214 -22.10 -18.54 -3.47
CA ALA A 214 -23.15 -18.05 -2.57
C ALA A 214 -24.52 -17.92 -3.25
N ARG A 215 -24.59 -17.71 -4.58
CA ARG A 215 -25.85 -17.57 -5.32
C ARG A 215 -26.68 -18.86 -5.42
N GLY A 216 -26.15 -19.99 -5.02
CA GLY A 216 -26.85 -21.30 -5.01
C GLY A 216 -27.12 -21.90 -6.39
N THR A 217 -27.13 -21.10 -7.46
CA THR A 217 -27.26 -21.53 -8.85
C THR A 217 -26.10 -21.03 -9.66
N LEU A 218 -25.36 -21.95 -10.27
CA LEU A 218 -24.21 -21.64 -11.11
C LEU A 218 -24.60 -21.85 -12.57
N ASP A 219 -24.54 -20.78 -13.38
CA ASP A 219 -24.71 -20.87 -14.83
C ASP A 219 -23.45 -21.49 -15.48
N ALA A 220 -23.60 -21.96 -16.72
CA ALA A 220 -22.51 -22.68 -17.41
C ALA A 220 -21.28 -21.79 -17.68
N ASP A 221 -21.48 -20.52 -18.02
CA ASP A 221 -20.39 -19.59 -18.32
C ASP A 221 -19.58 -19.26 -17.05
N THR A 222 -20.25 -19.02 -15.95
CA THR A 222 -19.62 -18.84 -14.64
C THR A 222 -18.89 -20.11 -14.19
N ALA A 223 -19.49 -21.29 -14.37
CA ALA A 223 -18.89 -22.57 -14.02
C ALA A 223 -17.60 -22.85 -14.80
N ALA A 224 -17.54 -22.47 -16.09
CA ALA A 224 -16.37 -22.61 -16.93
C ALA A 224 -15.20 -21.70 -16.49
N GLN A 225 -15.48 -20.56 -15.83
CA GLN A 225 -14.46 -19.67 -15.27
C GLN A 225 -13.85 -20.19 -13.97
N ILE A 226 -14.35 -21.27 -13.39
CA ILE A 226 -13.89 -21.79 -12.12
C ILE A 226 -12.92 -22.95 -12.33
N GLY A 227 -11.78 -22.92 -11.62
CA GLY A 227 -10.77 -23.96 -11.58
C GLY A 227 -10.69 -24.63 -10.21
N LEU A 228 -9.97 -25.76 -10.14
CA LEU A 228 -9.69 -26.50 -8.92
C LEU A 228 -8.18 -26.75 -8.80
N PHE A 229 -7.60 -26.36 -7.65
CA PHE A 229 -6.26 -26.74 -7.25
C PHE A 229 -6.32 -27.61 -6.00
N VAL A 230 -5.98 -28.89 -6.13
CA VAL A 230 -5.92 -29.81 -4.97
C VAL A 230 -4.55 -29.70 -4.33
N TRP A 231 -4.51 -29.18 -3.10
CA TRP A 231 -3.23 -29.04 -2.38
C TRP A 231 -2.86 -30.26 -1.54
N ASP A 232 -3.83 -31.10 -1.17
CA ASP A 232 -3.57 -32.33 -0.44
C ASP A 232 -4.63 -33.40 -0.71
N TRP A 233 -4.21 -34.65 -0.52
CA TRP A 233 -5.04 -35.86 -0.51
C TRP A 233 -4.94 -36.50 0.89
N PRO A 234 -5.74 -36.04 1.90
CA PRO A 234 -5.65 -36.51 3.29
C PRO A 234 -5.72 -38.02 3.47
N SER A 235 -6.58 -38.68 2.73
CA SER A 235 -6.71 -40.15 2.77
C SER A 235 -5.71 -40.91 1.90
N GLY A 236 -4.79 -40.23 1.25
CA GLY A 236 -3.78 -40.82 0.35
C GLY A 236 -2.49 -41.22 1.06
N PRO A 237 -1.47 -41.61 0.28
CA PRO A 237 -0.16 -42.02 0.78
C PRO A 237 0.50 -41.00 1.72
N ALA A 238 1.31 -41.49 2.65
CA ALA A 238 1.99 -40.65 3.61
C ALA A 238 3.07 -39.74 2.97
N ASP A 239 3.79 -40.27 1.97
CA ASP A 239 4.84 -39.55 1.26
C ASP A 239 4.32 -38.72 0.08
N MET A 240 4.96 -37.60 -0.22
CA MET A 240 4.52 -36.69 -1.28
C MET A 240 4.68 -37.25 -2.69
N PRO A 241 5.77 -37.90 -3.07
CA PRO A 241 5.90 -38.52 -4.40
C PRO A 241 4.76 -39.49 -4.75
N ALA A 242 4.39 -40.39 -3.84
CA ALA A 242 3.29 -41.30 -4.06
C ALA A 242 1.93 -40.59 -4.12
N ARG A 243 1.72 -39.52 -3.29
CA ARG A 243 0.51 -38.72 -3.41
C ARG A 243 0.42 -38.01 -4.77
N LEU A 244 1.51 -37.42 -5.27
CA LEU A 244 1.52 -36.76 -6.57
C LEU A 244 1.28 -37.74 -7.71
N ALA A 245 1.87 -38.94 -7.66
CA ALA A 245 1.61 -40.01 -8.65
C ALA A 245 0.14 -40.41 -8.65
N GLY A 246 -0.47 -40.57 -7.48
CA GLY A 246 -1.90 -40.88 -7.35
C GLY A 246 -2.80 -39.75 -7.84
N LEU A 247 -2.49 -38.50 -7.54
CA LEU A 247 -3.22 -37.31 -8.04
C LEU A 247 -3.13 -37.24 -9.58
N ALA A 248 -1.95 -37.50 -10.15
CA ALA A 248 -1.77 -37.55 -11.61
C ALA A 248 -2.64 -38.68 -12.24
N ALA A 249 -2.65 -39.85 -11.65
CA ALA A 249 -3.47 -41.00 -12.13
C ALA A 249 -4.98 -40.69 -12.05
N MET A 250 -5.40 -39.87 -11.07
CA MET A 250 -6.79 -39.41 -10.93
C MET A 250 -7.11 -38.19 -11.84
N GLY A 251 -6.18 -37.71 -12.68
CA GLY A 251 -6.41 -36.62 -13.63
C GLY A 251 -6.24 -35.21 -13.05
N LEU A 252 -5.65 -35.07 -11.85
CA LEU A 252 -5.47 -33.78 -11.17
C LEU A 252 -4.09 -33.18 -11.50
N ALA A 253 -3.84 -32.90 -12.79
CA ALA A 253 -2.53 -32.49 -13.31
C ALA A 253 -2.00 -31.18 -12.74
N ASP A 254 -2.86 -30.15 -12.51
CA ASP A 254 -2.45 -28.85 -12.00
C ASP A 254 -1.81 -28.98 -10.61
N SER A 255 -2.36 -29.85 -9.75
CA SER A 255 -1.81 -30.11 -8.42
C SER A 255 -0.38 -30.65 -8.48
N VAL A 256 -0.09 -31.51 -9.46
CA VAL A 256 1.24 -32.07 -9.69
C VAL A 256 2.17 -31.01 -10.28
N THR A 257 1.68 -30.23 -11.24
CA THR A 257 2.45 -29.17 -11.90
C THR A 257 2.95 -28.11 -10.91
N TYR A 258 2.14 -27.76 -9.93
CA TYR A 258 2.46 -26.68 -8.98
C TYR A 258 2.94 -27.16 -7.61
N THR A 259 3.21 -28.46 -7.42
CA THR A 259 3.86 -28.99 -6.21
C THR A 259 5.30 -29.35 -6.50
N ARG A 260 6.25 -28.67 -5.86
CA ARG A 260 7.68 -28.77 -6.16
C ARG A 260 8.52 -29.06 -4.91
N PRO A 261 9.59 -29.87 -5.01
CA PRO A 261 10.50 -30.10 -3.89
C PRO A 261 11.27 -28.81 -3.55
N ALA A 262 11.42 -28.53 -2.26
CA ALA A 262 12.01 -27.30 -1.75
C ALA A 262 12.89 -27.53 -0.52
N ALA A 263 13.96 -28.32 -0.67
CA ALA A 263 14.89 -28.70 0.40
C ALA A 263 15.75 -27.52 0.95
N SER A 264 15.56 -26.29 0.50
CA SER A 264 16.25 -25.11 1.03
C SER A 264 15.42 -23.86 0.85
N LEU A 265 15.68 -22.84 1.72
CA LEU A 265 15.05 -21.53 1.62
C LEU A 265 15.25 -20.88 0.23
N ASP A 266 16.41 -21.05 -0.39
CA ASP A 266 16.69 -20.50 -1.73
C ASP A 266 15.87 -21.18 -2.83
N LYS A 267 15.55 -22.47 -2.69
CA LYS A 267 14.61 -23.14 -3.60
C LYS A 267 13.19 -22.60 -3.42
N VAL A 268 12.75 -22.38 -2.17
CA VAL A 268 11.45 -21.75 -1.90
C VAL A 268 11.41 -20.34 -2.48
N ARG A 269 12.45 -19.52 -2.27
CA ARG A 269 12.55 -18.15 -2.83
C ARG A 269 12.45 -18.16 -4.36
N ARG A 270 13.17 -19.06 -5.03
CA ARG A 270 13.10 -19.17 -6.50
C ARG A 270 11.70 -19.49 -7.01
N TRP A 271 11.03 -20.50 -6.43
CA TRP A 271 9.66 -20.83 -6.83
C TRP A 271 8.69 -19.69 -6.51
N ARG A 272 8.83 -19.06 -5.33
CA ARG A 272 8.03 -17.92 -4.93
C ARG A 272 8.16 -16.77 -5.91
N GLU A 273 9.37 -16.41 -6.32
CA GLU A 273 9.66 -15.34 -7.29
C GLU A 273 9.13 -15.70 -8.68
N GLN A 274 9.34 -16.95 -9.11
CA GLN A 274 8.85 -17.42 -10.39
C GLN A 274 7.32 -17.35 -10.49
N TRP A 275 6.58 -17.74 -9.45
CA TRP A 275 5.12 -17.65 -9.44
C TRP A 275 4.60 -16.24 -9.23
N TYR A 276 5.36 -15.38 -8.57
CA TYR A 276 5.00 -13.97 -8.38
C TYR A 276 5.11 -13.16 -9.67
N ARG A 277 6.19 -13.41 -10.47
CA ARG A 277 6.47 -12.66 -11.71
C ARG A 277 6.11 -13.41 -13.00
N GLY A 278 5.85 -14.68 -12.93
CA GLY A 278 5.47 -15.49 -14.08
C GLY A 278 3.97 -15.53 -14.30
N ALA A 279 3.57 -15.84 -15.53
CA ALA A 279 2.17 -16.02 -15.87
C ALA A 279 1.61 -17.30 -15.21
N MET A 280 0.48 -17.16 -14.51
CA MET A 280 -0.24 -18.22 -13.82
C MET A 280 -1.69 -18.28 -14.33
N PRO A 281 -2.40 -19.42 -14.18
CA PRO A 281 -3.82 -19.50 -14.51
C PRO A 281 -4.75 -19.01 -13.39
N PHE A 282 -4.20 -18.53 -12.27
CA PHE A 282 -4.92 -18.07 -11.08
C PHE A 282 -4.13 -17.02 -10.32
N ALA A 283 -4.82 -16.23 -9.50
CA ALA A 283 -4.19 -15.37 -8.52
C ALA A 283 -3.63 -16.19 -7.34
N ALA A 284 -2.51 -15.75 -6.77
CA ALA A 284 -1.90 -16.36 -5.59
C ALA A 284 -1.42 -15.27 -4.63
N ASP A 285 -1.69 -15.42 -3.33
CA ASP A 285 -1.29 -14.43 -2.31
C ASP A 285 0.01 -14.78 -1.57
N GLY A 286 0.75 -15.78 -2.07
CA GLY A 286 2.02 -16.23 -1.49
C GLY A 286 2.40 -17.64 -1.91
N THR A 287 3.15 -18.29 -1.05
CA THR A 287 3.55 -19.70 -1.17
C THR A 287 3.22 -20.48 0.10
N VAL A 288 2.95 -21.76 -0.07
CA VAL A 288 2.79 -22.73 1.04
C VAL A 288 4.02 -23.62 1.04
N VAL A 289 4.68 -23.74 2.19
CA VAL A 289 5.74 -24.73 2.42
C VAL A 289 5.19 -25.81 3.33
N ARG A 290 5.39 -27.07 2.96
CA ARG A 290 4.88 -28.22 3.71
C ARG A 290 5.86 -29.37 3.77
N GLN A 291 5.74 -30.19 4.83
CA GLN A 291 6.44 -31.47 4.90
C GLN A 291 5.78 -32.46 3.91
N GLY A 292 6.59 -33.26 3.24
CA GLY A 292 6.12 -34.35 2.42
C GLY A 292 5.46 -35.43 3.27
N HIS A 293 6.10 -35.85 4.35
CA HIS A 293 5.52 -36.71 5.37
C HIS A 293 4.65 -35.91 6.34
N ARG A 294 3.45 -36.37 6.61
CA ARG A 294 2.48 -35.71 7.49
C ARG A 294 1.72 -36.72 8.34
N PRO A 295 1.10 -36.28 9.47
CA PRO A 295 0.24 -37.15 10.27
C PRO A 295 -0.91 -37.72 9.46
N PRO A 296 -1.41 -38.91 9.83
CA PRO A 296 -2.60 -39.49 9.19
C PRO A 296 -3.82 -38.57 9.37
N ALA A 297 -4.74 -38.60 8.39
CA ALA A 297 -5.91 -37.72 8.35
C ALA A 297 -6.80 -37.81 9.61
N THR A 298 -6.79 -38.93 10.32
CA THR A 298 -7.52 -39.16 11.57
C THR A 298 -6.99 -38.34 12.73
N ALA A 299 -5.76 -37.82 12.64
CA ALA A 299 -5.13 -36.98 13.65
C ALA A 299 -5.21 -35.47 13.32
N TRP A 300 -5.94 -35.10 12.25
CA TRP A 300 -6.08 -33.68 11.88
C TRP A 300 -7.18 -33.01 12.72
N GLU A 301 -6.84 -31.84 13.23
CA GLU A 301 -7.72 -31.04 14.07
C GLU A 301 -8.07 -29.71 13.39
N ALA A 302 -9.10 -29.01 13.89
CA ALA A 302 -9.53 -27.70 13.40
C ALA A 302 -8.62 -26.56 13.91
N VAL A 303 -7.29 -26.74 13.79
CA VAL A 303 -6.23 -25.76 14.10
C VAL A 303 -5.23 -25.70 12.96
N PRO A 304 -4.48 -24.62 12.79
CA PRO A 304 -3.44 -24.55 11.77
C PRO A 304 -2.42 -25.70 11.92
N PRO A 305 -2.18 -26.48 10.84
CA PRO A 305 -1.32 -27.66 10.92
C PRO A 305 0.13 -27.27 11.19
N SER A 306 0.84 -28.08 11.99
CA SER A 306 2.26 -27.84 12.26
C SER A 306 3.17 -28.18 11.07
N TRP A 307 2.71 -29.02 10.12
CA TRP A 307 3.47 -29.51 8.96
C TRP A 307 3.33 -28.66 7.69
N ALA A 308 2.59 -27.56 7.74
CA ALA A 308 2.44 -26.64 6.61
C ALA A 308 2.29 -25.19 7.10
N VAL A 309 2.92 -24.27 6.38
CA VAL A 309 2.88 -22.84 6.67
C VAL A 309 2.75 -22.03 5.39
N ALA A 310 2.20 -20.83 5.51
CA ALA A 310 2.11 -19.87 4.42
C ALA A 310 3.13 -18.74 4.58
N TRP A 311 3.79 -18.39 3.48
CA TRP A 311 4.62 -17.20 3.35
C TRP A 311 4.01 -16.29 2.29
N LYS A 312 3.26 -15.28 2.73
CA LYS A 312 2.53 -14.37 1.83
C LYS A 312 3.47 -13.50 1.00
N TYR A 313 3.00 -13.06 -0.17
CA TYR A 313 3.66 -12.00 -0.94
C TYR A 313 3.61 -10.67 -0.15
N PRO A 314 4.46 -9.70 -0.49
CA PRO A 314 4.31 -8.35 0.03
C PRO A 314 2.88 -7.86 -0.20
N ALA A 315 2.34 -7.17 0.80
CA ALA A 315 1.00 -6.63 0.67
C ALA A 315 0.98 -5.53 -0.41
N ALA A 316 0.04 -5.61 -1.33
CA ALA A 316 -0.17 -4.57 -2.35
C ALA A 316 -0.71 -3.28 -1.72
N SER A 317 -1.35 -3.38 -0.55
CA SER A 317 -1.84 -2.26 0.22
C SER A 317 -1.49 -2.39 1.71
N ALA A 318 -1.39 -1.25 2.40
CA ALA A 318 -1.12 -1.19 3.82
C ALA A 318 -2.17 -0.34 4.55
N LEU A 319 -2.52 -0.81 5.74
CA LEU A 319 -3.38 -0.08 6.65
C LEU A 319 -2.53 0.85 7.51
N ALA A 320 -2.74 2.16 7.35
CA ALA A 320 -1.98 3.19 8.02
C ALA A 320 -2.89 4.08 8.89
N GLU A 321 -2.43 4.41 10.09
CA GLU A 321 -3.08 5.39 10.95
C GLU A 321 -2.63 6.80 10.55
N VAL A 322 -3.59 7.70 10.41
CA VAL A 322 -3.32 9.13 10.17
C VAL A 322 -2.85 9.76 11.48
N ARG A 323 -1.64 10.31 11.49
CA ARG A 323 -1.06 11.03 12.65
C ARG A 323 -1.33 12.51 12.59
N ALA A 324 -1.26 13.09 11.39
CA ALA A 324 -1.55 14.50 11.14
C ALA A 324 -2.04 14.73 9.72
N VAL A 325 -2.73 15.84 9.51
CA VAL A 325 -3.08 16.36 8.19
C VAL A 325 -2.33 17.66 7.98
N VAL A 326 -1.43 17.70 7.01
CA VAL A 326 -0.63 18.88 6.65
C VAL A 326 -1.11 19.40 5.30
N PHE A 327 -1.33 20.70 5.22
CA PHE A 327 -1.71 21.34 3.96
C PHE A 327 -0.49 21.99 3.33
N THR A 328 -0.19 21.61 2.09
CA THR A 328 0.86 22.25 1.31
C THR A 328 0.25 23.15 0.27
N ILE A 329 0.83 24.35 0.08
CA ILE A 329 0.34 25.35 -0.86
C ILE A 329 1.37 25.53 -1.97
N GLY A 330 0.98 25.14 -3.18
CA GLY A 330 1.82 25.26 -4.37
C GLY A 330 1.88 26.71 -4.91
N ARG A 331 2.81 26.98 -5.82
CA ARG A 331 3.01 28.31 -6.43
C ARG A 331 1.76 28.92 -7.08
N SER A 332 0.82 28.11 -7.51
CA SER A 332 -0.45 28.56 -8.12
C SER A 332 -1.59 28.74 -7.10
N GLY A 333 -1.31 28.66 -5.81
CA GLY A 333 -2.31 28.71 -4.76
C GLY A 333 -3.05 27.40 -4.52
N ARG A 334 -2.73 26.32 -5.25
CA ARG A 334 -3.36 25.02 -5.04
C ARG A 334 -3.00 24.45 -3.67
N ILE A 335 -4.01 24.24 -2.83
CA ILE A 335 -3.88 23.57 -1.54
C ILE A 335 -3.95 22.07 -1.73
N THR A 336 -2.94 21.35 -1.27
CA THR A 336 -2.87 19.89 -1.33
C THR A 336 -2.75 19.33 0.07
N PRO A 337 -3.78 18.64 0.58
CA PRO A 337 -3.68 17.92 1.84
C PRO A 337 -2.76 16.71 1.71
N VAL A 338 -1.87 16.55 2.68
CA VAL A 338 -0.96 15.41 2.81
C VAL A 338 -1.21 14.78 4.18
N LEU A 339 -1.51 13.51 4.20
CA LEU A 339 -1.64 12.76 5.44
C LEU A 339 -0.24 12.33 5.89
N GLU A 340 0.11 12.65 7.13
CA GLU A 340 1.24 12.05 7.82
C GLU A 340 0.76 10.80 8.54
N LEU A 341 1.42 9.69 8.28
CA LEU A 341 0.98 8.36 8.65
C LEU A 341 1.90 7.73 9.70
N ALA A 342 1.35 6.90 10.57
CA ALA A 342 2.17 5.90 11.22
C ALA A 342 2.91 5.10 10.14
N PRO A 343 4.24 4.91 10.26
CA PRO A 343 5.03 4.30 9.21
C PRO A 343 4.53 2.90 8.85
N VAL A 344 4.30 2.65 7.58
CA VAL A 344 3.90 1.34 7.05
C VAL A 344 4.85 0.89 5.96
N GLN A 345 5.00 -0.43 5.82
CA GLN A 345 5.81 -1.04 4.77
C GLN A 345 4.91 -1.43 3.60
N LEU A 346 5.23 -0.91 2.41
CA LEU A 346 4.63 -1.30 1.14
C LEU A 346 5.76 -1.80 0.23
N ASP A 347 5.82 -3.09 -0.02
CA ASP A 347 6.94 -3.74 -0.69
C ASP A 347 8.27 -3.39 0.01
N ASP A 348 9.25 -2.83 -0.70
CA ASP A 348 10.53 -2.35 -0.16
C ASP A 348 10.48 -0.89 0.35
N HIS A 349 9.34 -0.20 0.20
CA HIS A 349 9.18 1.21 0.57
C HIS A 349 8.55 1.41 1.95
N ARG A 350 9.20 2.25 2.77
CA ARG A 350 8.60 2.74 4.02
C ARG A 350 7.80 4.01 3.75
N VAL A 351 6.48 3.92 3.86
CA VAL A 351 5.56 5.02 3.60
C VAL A 351 5.17 5.69 4.91
N GLN A 352 5.35 7.01 4.97
CA GLN A 352 5.00 7.86 6.12
C GLN A 352 4.11 9.05 5.72
N ARG A 353 3.96 9.31 4.42
CA ARG A 353 3.18 10.43 3.90
C ARG A 353 2.47 10.03 2.62
N VAL A 354 1.22 10.47 2.48
CA VAL A 354 0.44 10.27 1.25
C VAL A 354 -0.38 11.50 0.93
N SER A 355 -0.35 11.91 -0.35
CA SER A 355 -1.19 13.02 -0.83
C SER A 355 -2.63 12.57 -1.01
N VAL A 356 -3.57 13.40 -0.57
CA VAL A 356 -5.00 13.20 -0.85
C VAL A 356 -5.38 13.72 -2.24
N GLY A 357 -4.53 14.57 -2.84
CA GLY A 357 -4.70 15.10 -4.19
C GLY A 357 -5.33 16.48 -4.25
N SER A 358 -6.47 16.73 -3.62
CA SER A 358 -7.10 18.06 -3.58
C SER A 358 -7.80 18.33 -2.25
N LEU A 359 -7.96 19.63 -1.92
CA LEU A 359 -8.69 20.05 -0.72
C LEU A 359 -10.14 19.56 -0.75
N GLN A 360 -10.81 19.69 -1.88
CA GLN A 360 -12.19 19.21 -2.08
C GLN A 360 -12.31 17.70 -1.79
N ARG A 361 -11.39 16.88 -2.32
CA ARG A 361 -11.40 15.43 -2.06
C ARG A 361 -11.18 15.14 -0.57
N TRP A 362 -10.28 15.86 0.10
CA TRP A 362 -10.05 15.68 1.52
C TRP A 362 -11.28 16.06 2.35
N GLN A 363 -11.96 17.16 2.01
CA GLN A 363 -13.22 17.55 2.65
C GLN A 363 -14.32 16.51 2.46
N GLN A 364 -14.44 15.92 1.27
CA GLN A 364 -15.40 14.84 0.98
C GLN A 364 -15.07 13.56 1.76
N LEU A 365 -13.79 13.22 1.87
CA LEU A 365 -13.35 12.05 2.63
C LEU A 365 -13.39 12.28 4.13
N ASP A 366 -13.34 13.52 4.60
CA ASP A 366 -13.38 13.92 6.01
C ASP A 366 -12.39 13.10 6.87
N ILE A 367 -11.09 13.27 6.62
CA ILE A 367 -10.03 12.47 7.25
C ILE A 367 -9.31 13.32 8.31
N PRO A 368 -9.52 13.11 9.62
CA PRO A 368 -8.72 13.65 10.71
C PRO A 368 -7.64 12.66 11.18
N PRO A 369 -6.76 13.08 12.11
CA PRO A 369 -5.89 12.18 12.86
C PRO A 369 -6.67 11.09 13.59
N GLY A 370 -6.08 9.89 13.66
CA GLY A 370 -6.68 8.68 14.25
C GLY A 370 -7.42 7.79 13.25
N ASP A 371 -7.90 8.32 12.12
CA ASP A 371 -8.53 7.51 11.08
C ASP A 371 -7.52 6.51 10.49
N GLN A 372 -8.03 5.35 10.09
CA GLN A 372 -7.23 4.31 9.44
C GLN A 372 -7.52 4.32 7.94
N VAL A 373 -6.48 4.48 7.18
CA VAL A 373 -6.56 4.59 5.72
C VAL A 373 -5.79 3.45 5.05
N GLU A 374 -6.29 3.05 3.90
CA GLU A 374 -5.58 2.13 3.03
C GLU A 374 -4.71 2.91 2.07
N VAL A 375 -3.44 2.52 2.00
CA VAL A 375 -2.44 3.10 1.11
C VAL A 375 -1.86 1.99 0.23
N ALA A 376 -1.78 2.22 -1.07
CA ALA A 376 -1.15 1.32 -2.04
C ALA A 376 -0.14 2.07 -2.90
N LEU A 377 0.70 1.34 -3.65
CA LEU A 377 1.60 1.94 -4.62
C LEU A 377 0.88 2.09 -5.97
N ALA A 378 0.94 3.29 -6.55
CA ALA A 378 0.60 3.50 -7.95
C ALA A 378 1.84 3.20 -8.81
N GLY A 379 1.74 2.17 -9.63
CA GLY A 379 2.93 1.57 -10.22
C GLY A 379 3.82 0.96 -9.12
N LEU A 380 5.14 1.14 -9.23
CA LEU A 380 6.10 0.53 -8.31
C LEU A 380 6.57 1.45 -7.17
N THR A 381 6.26 2.77 -7.20
CA THR A 381 7.00 3.72 -6.34
C THR A 381 6.17 4.80 -5.67
N ILE A 382 4.97 5.15 -6.17
CA ILE A 382 4.23 6.32 -5.69
C ILE A 382 3.13 5.90 -4.72
N PRO A 383 3.21 6.26 -3.41
CA PRO A 383 2.13 6.00 -2.47
C PRO A 383 0.85 6.75 -2.86
N ARG A 384 -0.27 6.05 -2.85
CA ARG A 384 -1.60 6.56 -3.17
C ARG A 384 -2.60 6.18 -2.09
N LEU A 385 -3.41 7.15 -1.67
CA LEU A 385 -4.56 6.91 -0.80
C LEU A 385 -5.66 6.17 -1.60
N GLN A 386 -6.00 4.97 -1.18
CA GLN A 386 -7.07 4.16 -1.77
C GLN A 386 -8.41 4.46 -1.12
N SER A 387 -8.51 4.24 0.18
CA SER A 387 -9.77 4.35 0.91
C SER A 387 -9.58 4.78 2.37
N VAL A 388 -10.67 5.22 3.02
CA VAL A 388 -10.77 5.32 4.47
C VAL A 388 -11.39 4.02 4.96
N VAL A 389 -10.60 3.18 5.63
CA VAL A 389 -11.02 1.84 6.05
C VAL A 389 -11.91 1.89 7.28
N TRP A 390 -11.50 2.66 8.31
CA TRP A 390 -12.37 2.98 9.43
C TRP A 390 -12.00 4.32 10.08
N ARG A 391 -12.95 4.87 10.80
CA ARG A 391 -12.85 6.18 11.44
C ARG A 391 -12.65 5.99 12.94
N THR A 392 -11.78 6.79 13.53
CA THR A 392 -11.60 6.84 14.97
C THR A 392 -12.90 7.32 15.65
N GLN A 393 -13.13 6.85 16.87
CA GLN A 393 -14.31 7.25 17.65
C GLN A 393 -14.19 8.68 18.19
N GLN A 394 -12.97 9.12 18.46
CA GLN A 394 -12.68 10.49 18.91
C GLN A 394 -12.08 11.29 17.75
N ARG A 395 -12.90 12.10 17.12
CA ARG A 395 -12.52 12.86 15.93
C ARG A 395 -12.11 14.28 16.30
N ALA A 396 -10.84 14.63 16.12
CA ALA A 396 -10.35 15.99 16.26
C ALA A 396 -10.69 16.82 15.01
N ALA A 397 -11.17 18.05 15.21
CA ALA A 397 -11.37 18.95 14.08
C ALA A 397 -10.03 19.35 13.45
N VAL A 398 -9.97 19.36 12.12
CA VAL A 398 -8.81 19.81 11.35
C VAL A 398 -9.19 21.07 10.58
N THR A 399 -8.51 22.18 10.86
CA THR A 399 -8.73 23.45 10.16
C THR A 399 -7.88 23.49 8.89
N SER A 400 -8.53 23.61 7.74
CA SER A 400 -7.84 23.82 6.46
C SER A 400 -7.57 25.29 6.21
N PRO A 401 -6.52 25.64 5.44
CA PRO A 401 -6.34 27.01 4.94
C PRO A 401 -7.54 27.44 4.08
N ASP A 402 -7.87 28.74 4.15
CA ASP A 402 -8.92 29.31 3.30
C ASP A 402 -8.48 29.30 1.82
N PRO A 403 -9.18 28.58 0.93
CA PRO A 403 -8.80 28.54 -0.47
C PRO A 403 -8.92 29.89 -1.19
N GLN A 404 -9.70 30.84 -0.66
CA GLN A 404 -9.85 32.17 -1.26
C GLN A 404 -8.63 33.06 -1.01
N ALA A 405 -7.83 32.76 0.02
CA ALA A 405 -6.60 33.48 0.32
C ALA A 405 -5.47 33.19 -0.68
N TYR A 406 -5.60 32.12 -1.48
CA TYR A 406 -4.53 31.65 -2.35
C TYR A 406 -4.99 31.51 -3.81
N GLY A 407 -4.22 32.13 -4.69
CA GLY A 407 -4.46 32.11 -6.12
C GLY A 407 -3.18 32.13 -6.95
N ARG A 408 -3.34 32.17 -8.26
CA ARG A 408 -2.19 32.22 -9.17
C ARG A 408 -1.33 33.47 -9.00
N LEU A 409 -1.93 34.56 -8.55
CA LEU A 409 -1.31 35.89 -8.43
C LEU A 409 -1.16 36.37 -6.97
N SER A 410 -1.38 35.49 -5.98
CA SER A 410 -1.14 35.81 -4.57
C SER A 410 0.29 35.47 -4.12
N CYS A 411 0.70 36.00 -2.96
CA CYS A 411 1.93 35.62 -2.26
C CYS A 411 3.23 35.84 -3.05
N TRP A 412 3.43 37.06 -3.53
CA TRP A 412 4.68 37.52 -4.17
C TRP A 412 5.76 37.95 -3.17
N LYS A 413 5.40 38.06 -1.89
CA LYS A 413 6.28 38.48 -0.78
C LYS A 413 6.19 37.50 0.38
N ALA A 414 7.26 37.40 1.17
CA ALA A 414 7.33 36.62 2.40
C ALA A 414 6.60 37.36 3.53
N VAL A 415 5.27 37.29 3.55
CA VAL A 415 4.42 37.86 4.60
C VAL A 415 3.68 36.76 5.35
N PRO A 416 3.20 36.99 6.59
CA PRO A 416 2.44 36.01 7.35
C PRO A 416 1.28 35.42 6.54
N GLY A 417 1.21 34.05 6.51
CA GLY A 417 0.23 33.29 5.74
C GLY A 417 0.65 33.00 4.29
N CYS A 418 1.68 33.66 3.77
CA CYS A 418 2.18 33.46 2.41
C CYS A 418 3.43 32.58 2.31
N GLU A 419 4.00 32.13 3.42
CA GLU A 419 5.32 31.48 3.48
C GLU A 419 5.45 30.30 2.54
N GLN A 420 4.45 29.43 2.50
CA GLN A 420 4.49 28.22 1.69
C GLN A 420 4.38 28.52 0.19
N GLN A 421 3.43 29.36 -0.21
CA GLN A 421 3.25 29.70 -1.62
C GLN A 421 4.42 30.52 -2.15
N PHE A 422 4.93 31.48 -1.35
CA PHE A 422 6.11 32.26 -1.70
C PHE A 422 7.34 31.37 -1.90
N ARG A 423 7.62 30.45 -0.97
CA ARG A 423 8.68 29.47 -1.14
C ARG A 423 8.50 28.60 -2.38
N ALA A 424 7.26 28.16 -2.67
CA ALA A 424 6.97 27.40 -3.87
C ALA A 424 7.20 28.20 -5.16
N ARG A 425 7.01 29.53 -5.15
CA ARG A 425 7.38 30.44 -6.24
C ARG A 425 8.88 30.51 -6.44
N LEU A 426 9.65 30.69 -5.37
CA LEU A 426 11.12 30.70 -5.43
C LEU A 426 11.69 29.38 -5.94
N LEU A 427 11.15 28.25 -5.48
CA LEU A 427 11.53 26.92 -5.97
C LEU A 427 11.26 26.74 -7.46
N TRP A 428 10.12 27.23 -7.94
CA TRP A 428 9.82 27.21 -9.36
C TRP A 428 10.72 28.15 -10.16
N LEU A 429 10.92 29.38 -9.67
CA LEU A 429 11.75 30.39 -10.31
C LEU A 429 13.18 29.90 -10.50
N GLY A 430 13.80 29.35 -9.45
CA GLY A 430 15.18 28.83 -9.52
C GLY A 430 15.31 27.43 -10.11
N GLY A 431 14.20 26.70 -10.30
CA GLY A 431 14.18 25.32 -10.76
C GLY A 431 14.45 25.14 -12.27
N LYS A 432 14.53 23.88 -12.71
CA LYS A 432 14.79 23.49 -14.11
C LYS A 432 13.79 24.08 -15.11
N GLN A 433 12.53 24.24 -14.69
CA GLN A 433 11.47 24.83 -15.52
C GLN A 433 11.47 26.36 -15.53
N GLY A 434 12.10 26.98 -14.52
CA GLY A 434 12.34 28.41 -14.45
C GLY A 434 13.72 28.80 -14.98
N LEU A 435 14.49 29.55 -14.19
CA LEU A 435 15.81 30.10 -14.57
C LEU A 435 16.93 29.09 -14.52
N GLN A 436 16.74 27.93 -13.89
CA GLN A 436 17.75 26.88 -13.71
C GLN A 436 19.00 27.46 -13.00
N LEU A 437 18.80 27.88 -11.78
CA LEU A 437 19.85 28.43 -10.92
C LEU A 437 20.50 27.28 -10.14
N ASP A 438 21.77 27.05 -10.38
CA ASP A 438 22.49 25.95 -9.74
C ASP A 438 22.70 26.20 -8.23
N GLY A 439 22.62 25.14 -7.42
CA GLY A 439 22.80 25.22 -5.97
C GLY A 439 21.60 25.75 -5.16
N LEU A 440 20.46 26.05 -5.81
CA LEU A 440 19.27 26.62 -5.20
C LEU A 440 18.13 25.60 -5.05
N GLY A 441 18.25 24.77 -4.03
CA GLY A 441 17.19 23.85 -3.59
C GLY A 441 16.28 24.48 -2.52
N ALA A 442 15.32 23.66 -2.02
CA ALA A 442 14.35 24.08 -1.00
C ALA A 442 15.02 24.62 0.26
N ASP A 443 16.06 23.92 0.74
CA ASP A 443 16.77 24.29 1.97
C ASP A 443 17.60 25.55 1.79
N THR A 444 18.15 25.80 0.59
CA THR A 444 18.89 27.02 0.28
C THR A 444 17.96 28.23 0.30
N TRP A 445 16.79 28.13 -0.36
CA TRP A 445 15.80 29.20 -0.32
C TRP A 445 15.30 29.47 1.09
N GLN A 446 15.03 28.41 1.87
CA GLN A 446 14.58 28.57 3.25
C GLN A 446 15.64 29.27 4.10
N ALA A 447 16.91 28.87 4.01
CA ALA A 447 18.00 29.52 4.76
C ALA A 447 18.16 31.01 4.43
N LEU A 448 17.96 31.39 3.16
CA LEU A 448 17.99 32.82 2.75
C LEU A 448 16.80 33.63 3.30
N ILE A 449 15.62 33.01 3.35
CA ILE A 449 14.43 33.60 3.96
C ILE A 449 14.62 33.78 5.47
N ASP A 450 15.06 32.70 6.14
CA ASP A 450 15.27 32.72 7.61
C ASP A 450 16.35 33.70 8.04
N ALA A 451 17.36 33.91 7.19
CA ALA A 451 18.38 34.94 7.38
C ALA A 451 17.87 36.40 7.11
N GLY A 452 16.61 36.58 6.70
CA GLY A 452 16.03 37.85 6.37
C GLY A 452 16.62 38.53 5.11
N LEU A 453 17.27 37.75 4.24
CA LEU A 453 17.88 38.28 3.02
C LEU A 453 16.89 38.32 1.84
N ILE A 454 15.78 37.61 1.93
CA ILE A 454 14.75 37.52 0.89
C ILE A 454 13.37 37.78 1.49
N HIS A 455 12.74 38.87 1.06
CA HIS A 455 11.35 39.24 1.37
C HIS A 455 10.47 39.27 0.11
N GLY A 456 11.05 39.52 -1.05
CA GLY A 456 10.39 39.55 -2.36
C GLY A 456 11.06 38.61 -3.34
N LEU A 457 10.33 38.28 -4.42
CA LEU A 457 10.70 37.23 -5.37
C LEU A 457 12.03 37.47 -6.12
N LEU A 458 12.50 38.75 -6.21
CA LEU A 458 13.72 39.13 -6.93
C LEU A 458 14.84 39.67 -6.01
N ASP A 459 14.69 39.60 -4.67
CA ASP A 459 15.68 40.21 -3.76
C ASP A 459 17.06 39.53 -3.83
N TRP A 460 17.06 38.21 -4.19
CA TRP A 460 18.27 37.44 -4.39
C TRP A 460 19.23 38.01 -5.47
N MET A 461 18.69 38.76 -6.46
CA MET A 461 19.47 39.36 -7.54
C MET A 461 20.49 40.41 -7.08
N LYS A 462 20.32 40.93 -5.87
CA LYS A 462 21.17 41.97 -5.28
C LYS A 462 22.11 41.45 -4.20
N LEU A 463 22.02 40.15 -3.87
CA LEU A 463 22.83 39.58 -2.80
C LEU A 463 24.30 39.44 -3.22
N THR A 464 25.17 39.95 -2.37
CA THR A 464 26.62 39.87 -2.53
C THR A 464 27.20 38.60 -1.89
N PRO A 465 28.38 38.14 -2.31
CA PRO A 465 29.06 37.02 -1.65
C PRO A 465 29.25 37.23 -0.14
N VAL A 466 29.47 38.45 0.29
CA VAL A 466 29.65 38.80 1.72
C VAL A 466 28.34 38.55 2.48
N GLN A 467 27.22 39.04 1.96
CA GLN A 467 25.90 38.80 2.57
C GLN A 467 25.52 37.31 2.59
N LEU A 468 25.78 36.61 1.49
CA LEU A 468 25.51 35.16 1.41
C LEU A 468 26.38 34.37 2.41
N ALA A 469 27.61 34.77 2.65
CA ALA A 469 28.48 34.12 3.63
C ALA A 469 28.03 34.32 5.09
N THR A 470 27.10 35.23 5.39
CA THR A 470 26.52 35.38 6.74
C THR A 470 25.47 34.34 7.07
N VAL A 471 24.95 33.62 6.04
CA VAL A 471 23.93 32.57 6.23
C VAL A 471 24.56 31.34 6.85
N PRO A 472 24.03 30.80 7.94
CA PRO A 472 24.55 29.58 8.56
C PRO A 472 24.67 28.43 7.57
N GLY A 473 25.85 27.80 7.51
CA GLY A 473 26.14 26.71 6.59
C GLY A 473 26.52 27.13 5.15
N PHE A 474 26.66 28.42 4.87
CA PHE A 474 27.19 28.95 3.61
C PHE A 474 28.64 29.38 3.77
N GLY A 475 29.58 28.55 3.38
CA GLY A 475 31.00 28.95 3.30
C GLY A 475 31.26 29.90 2.13
N SER A 476 32.44 30.54 2.13
CA SER A 476 32.84 31.51 1.10
C SER A 476 32.75 30.97 -0.33
N THR A 477 33.12 29.71 -0.56
CA THR A 477 33.04 29.07 -1.87
C THR A 477 31.59 28.95 -2.36
N ARG A 478 30.68 28.50 -1.49
CA ARG A 478 29.25 28.39 -1.81
C ARG A 478 28.61 29.76 -2.04
N ALA A 479 28.93 30.73 -1.20
CA ALA A 479 28.47 32.10 -1.34
C ALA A 479 28.91 32.73 -2.68
N ALA A 480 30.16 32.54 -3.08
CA ALA A 480 30.67 33.02 -4.37
C ALA A 480 29.95 32.33 -5.55
N ALA A 481 29.77 30.99 -5.51
CA ALA A 481 29.06 30.24 -6.55
C ALA A 481 27.59 30.67 -6.70
N LEU A 482 26.88 30.89 -5.59
CA LEU A 482 25.51 31.41 -5.61
C LEU A 482 25.43 32.82 -6.21
N ALA A 483 26.33 33.71 -5.81
CA ALA A 483 26.36 35.07 -6.35
C ALA A 483 26.64 35.08 -7.87
N GLN A 484 27.50 34.18 -8.34
CA GLN A 484 27.75 34.01 -9.78
C GLN A 484 26.50 33.52 -10.50
N ALA A 485 25.82 32.46 -9.96
CA ALA A 485 24.57 31.96 -10.53
C ALA A 485 23.48 33.05 -10.59
N PHE A 486 23.43 33.94 -9.59
CA PHE A 486 22.53 35.10 -9.57
C PHE A 486 22.89 36.15 -10.64
N ALA A 487 24.16 36.38 -10.88
CA ALA A 487 24.58 37.29 -11.94
C ALA A 487 24.24 36.74 -13.33
N GLU A 488 24.53 35.46 -13.57
CA GLU A 488 24.24 34.75 -14.83
C GLU A 488 22.73 34.66 -15.13
N ALA A 489 21.87 34.75 -14.12
CA ALA A 489 20.43 34.72 -14.33
C ALA A 489 19.92 35.89 -15.18
N ARG A 490 20.60 37.03 -15.17
CA ARG A 490 20.21 38.23 -15.94
C ARG A 490 20.27 37.96 -17.45
N ASP A 491 21.19 37.12 -17.88
CA ASP A 491 21.40 36.77 -19.28
C ASP A 491 20.44 35.68 -19.78
N ARG A 492 19.50 35.22 -18.93
CA ARG A 492 18.50 34.24 -19.34
C ARG A 492 17.49 34.87 -20.30
N PRO A 493 17.06 34.12 -21.35
CA PRO A 493 16.11 34.64 -22.34
C PRO A 493 14.81 35.14 -21.69
N PHE A 494 14.23 36.21 -22.21
CA PHE A 494 12.97 36.80 -21.79
C PHE A 494 11.83 35.78 -21.60
N ALA A 495 11.64 34.88 -22.56
CA ALA A 495 10.66 33.79 -22.47
C ALA A 495 10.85 32.93 -21.21
N ARG A 496 12.10 32.72 -20.79
CA ARG A 496 12.42 31.93 -19.61
C ARG A 496 12.08 32.68 -18.32
N TRP A 497 12.29 33.97 -18.31
CA TRP A 497 11.88 34.84 -17.21
C TRP A 497 10.36 34.88 -17.06
N LEU A 498 9.59 35.04 -18.15
CA LEU A 498 8.13 35.01 -18.08
C LEU A 498 7.61 33.69 -17.51
N ARG A 499 8.19 32.55 -17.93
CA ARG A 499 7.88 31.23 -17.36
C ARG A 499 8.26 31.16 -15.87
N ALA A 500 9.41 31.67 -15.50
CA ALA A 500 9.88 31.70 -14.11
C ALA A 500 8.97 32.53 -13.21
N LEU A 501 8.44 33.63 -13.69
CA LEU A 501 7.42 34.46 -13.02
C LEU A 501 6.04 33.76 -12.96
N GLY A 502 5.84 32.68 -13.70
CA GLY A 502 4.60 31.88 -13.68
C GLY A 502 3.52 32.32 -14.67
N MET A 503 3.92 32.93 -15.79
CA MET A 503 2.99 33.24 -16.89
C MET A 503 2.14 32.02 -17.27
N PRO A 504 0.81 32.18 -17.49
CA PRO A 504 -0.14 31.06 -17.67
C PRO A 504 0.03 30.20 -18.93
N ALA A 505 0.80 30.65 -19.91
CA ALA A 505 0.97 29.94 -21.18
C ALA A 505 2.45 29.76 -21.55
N ASP A 506 2.85 28.52 -21.79
CA ASP A 506 4.20 28.20 -22.27
C ASP A 506 4.30 28.40 -23.79
N GLY A 507 5.42 28.92 -24.28
CA GLY A 507 5.74 29.05 -25.71
C GLY A 507 5.31 30.34 -26.40
N ILE A 508 4.48 31.17 -25.77
CA ILE A 508 3.98 32.44 -26.38
C ILE A 508 5.08 33.51 -26.38
N ALA A 509 5.95 33.50 -25.40
CA ALA A 509 7.04 34.49 -25.27
C ALA A 509 8.07 34.44 -26.43
N GLY A 510 8.11 33.35 -27.22
CA GLY A 510 8.93 33.27 -28.44
C GLY A 510 8.43 34.10 -29.62
N ALA A 511 7.14 34.51 -29.58
CA ALA A 511 6.51 35.29 -30.67
C ALA A 511 6.57 36.81 -30.42
N SER A 512 7.00 37.29 -29.24
CA SER A 512 7.08 38.71 -28.94
C SER A 512 8.33 39.01 -28.10
N PRO A 513 9.17 39.96 -28.53
CA PRO A 513 10.50 40.14 -27.97
C PRO A 513 10.52 40.93 -26.64
N ASP A 514 9.43 41.58 -26.25
CA ASP A 514 9.47 42.45 -25.08
C ASP A 514 8.17 42.52 -24.25
N TRP A 515 8.31 42.96 -23.01
CA TRP A 515 7.26 43.17 -22.03
C TRP A 515 6.19 44.16 -22.49
N THR A 516 6.62 45.24 -23.15
CA THR A 516 5.72 46.36 -23.54
C THR A 516 4.64 45.84 -24.48
N VAL A 517 5.05 45.06 -25.50
CA VAL A 517 4.09 44.48 -26.47
C VAL A 517 3.13 43.51 -25.76
N LEU A 518 3.62 42.62 -24.90
CA LEU A 518 2.78 41.63 -24.25
C LEU A 518 1.82 42.20 -23.23
N SER A 519 2.26 43.24 -22.49
CA SER A 519 1.47 43.86 -21.42
C SER A 519 0.34 44.76 -21.90
N HIS A 520 0.34 45.13 -23.20
CA HIS A 520 -0.72 45.94 -23.82
C HIS A 520 -1.78 45.11 -24.59
N ARG A 521 -1.57 43.80 -24.70
CA ARG A 521 -2.56 42.94 -25.37
C ARG A 521 -3.82 42.79 -24.52
N ASP A 522 -4.97 42.92 -25.15
CA ASP A 522 -6.27 42.59 -24.59
C ASP A 522 -6.64 41.12 -24.78
N ALA A 523 -7.84 40.73 -24.34
CA ALA A 523 -8.29 39.34 -24.44
C ALA A 523 -8.47 38.85 -25.90
N ASP A 524 -8.88 39.73 -26.80
CA ASP A 524 -9.08 39.38 -28.20
C ASP A 524 -7.72 39.22 -28.91
N ASP A 525 -6.76 40.11 -28.61
CA ASP A 525 -5.37 39.99 -29.06
C ASP A 525 -4.75 38.64 -28.65
N TRP A 526 -4.98 38.22 -27.39
CA TRP A 526 -4.51 36.95 -26.91
C TRP A 526 -5.21 35.76 -27.57
N GLN A 527 -6.51 35.84 -27.81
CA GLN A 527 -7.28 34.78 -28.48
C GLN A 527 -6.94 34.62 -29.94
N SER A 528 -6.40 35.65 -30.59
CA SER A 528 -5.94 35.58 -31.98
C SER A 528 -4.73 34.65 -32.16
N LEU A 529 -4.06 34.26 -31.10
CA LEU A 529 -2.90 33.37 -31.11
C LEU A 529 -3.34 31.90 -31.06
N ASP A 530 -2.70 31.05 -31.87
CA ASP A 530 -2.99 29.63 -31.93
C ASP A 530 -2.87 28.95 -30.57
N GLY A 531 -3.88 28.17 -30.19
CA GLY A 531 -3.91 27.41 -28.94
C GLY A 531 -4.33 28.20 -27.70
N ILE A 532 -4.76 29.46 -27.83
CA ILE A 532 -5.25 30.28 -26.72
C ILE A 532 -6.77 30.43 -26.81
N GLY A 533 -7.49 29.74 -25.95
CA GLY A 533 -8.92 29.96 -25.75
C GLY A 533 -9.20 31.07 -24.73
N ALA A 534 -10.47 31.53 -24.65
CA ALA A 534 -10.94 32.67 -23.87
C ALA A 534 -10.49 32.62 -22.38
N GLY A 535 -10.55 31.46 -21.73
CA GLY A 535 -10.13 31.33 -20.33
C GLY A 535 -8.63 31.59 -20.11
N ARG A 536 -7.78 31.18 -21.06
CA ARG A 536 -6.33 31.42 -21.00
C ARG A 536 -5.99 32.87 -21.36
N ALA A 537 -6.69 33.46 -22.32
CA ALA A 537 -6.56 34.87 -22.67
C ALA A 537 -6.84 35.78 -21.47
N ASN A 538 -7.96 35.55 -20.77
CA ASN A 538 -8.28 36.29 -19.55
C ASN A 538 -7.21 36.14 -18.45
N GLN A 539 -6.66 34.92 -18.24
CA GLN A 539 -5.57 34.70 -17.29
C GLN A 539 -4.28 35.45 -17.68
N LEU A 540 -4.00 35.60 -18.98
CA LEU A 540 -2.85 36.38 -19.45
C LEU A 540 -3.06 37.88 -19.21
N VAL A 541 -4.23 38.41 -19.55
CA VAL A 541 -4.58 39.81 -19.25
C VAL A 541 -4.46 40.09 -17.75
N GLU A 542 -4.99 39.19 -16.90
CA GLU A 542 -4.89 39.33 -15.45
C GLU A 542 -3.43 39.30 -14.97
N PHE A 543 -2.61 38.40 -15.51
CA PHE A 543 -1.18 38.29 -15.17
C PHE A 543 -0.42 39.60 -15.50
N PHE A 544 -0.52 40.09 -16.74
CA PHE A 544 0.20 41.28 -17.20
C PHE A 544 -0.33 42.58 -16.58
N SER A 545 -1.59 42.61 -16.14
CA SER A 545 -2.18 43.77 -15.46
C SER A 545 -1.95 43.80 -13.94
N HIS A 546 -1.53 42.65 -13.34
CA HIS A 546 -1.41 42.51 -11.88
C HIS A 546 -0.31 43.46 -11.31
N PRO A 547 -0.60 44.24 -10.24
CA PRO A 547 0.35 45.21 -9.70
C PRO A 547 1.71 44.64 -9.32
N ASP A 548 1.74 43.47 -8.61
CA ASP A 548 2.99 42.84 -8.20
C ASP A 548 3.80 42.34 -9.42
N VAL A 549 3.14 41.84 -10.46
CA VAL A 549 3.82 41.38 -11.69
C VAL A 549 4.43 42.53 -12.45
N ARG A 550 3.72 43.69 -12.52
CA ARG A 550 4.25 44.93 -13.11
C ARG A 550 5.43 45.47 -12.32
N ASP A 551 5.38 45.46 -10.97
CA ASP A 551 6.52 45.83 -10.12
C ASP A 551 7.74 44.93 -10.39
N LEU A 552 7.53 43.61 -10.50
CA LEU A 552 8.60 42.69 -10.84
C LEU A 552 9.20 42.98 -12.22
N ALA A 553 8.36 43.26 -13.22
CA ALA A 553 8.84 43.63 -14.56
C ALA A 553 9.67 44.89 -14.56
N ALA A 554 9.21 45.96 -13.87
CA ALA A 554 9.96 47.20 -13.71
C ALA A 554 11.31 46.99 -13.00
N ARG A 555 11.35 46.14 -12.00
CA ARG A 555 12.60 45.75 -11.30
C ARG A 555 13.56 44.97 -12.19
N LEU A 556 13.06 44.10 -13.06
CA LEU A 556 13.86 43.37 -14.04
C LEU A 556 14.42 44.28 -15.11
N GLN A 557 13.61 45.22 -15.61
CA GLN A 557 14.05 46.27 -16.51
C GLN A 557 15.18 47.11 -15.90
N ALA A 558 14.99 47.55 -14.65
CA ALA A 558 16.01 48.33 -13.92
C ALA A 558 17.29 47.49 -13.64
N ALA A 559 17.20 46.19 -13.58
CA ALA A 559 18.33 45.26 -13.48
C ALA A 559 19.00 44.93 -14.81
N GLY A 560 18.51 45.45 -15.94
CA GLY A 560 19.04 45.27 -17.27
C GLY A 560 18.74 43.88 -17.87
N VAL A 561 17.66 43.23 -17.45
CA VAL A 561 17.24 41.95 -18.05
C VAL A 561 16.60 42.26 -19.41
N GLU A 562 17.13 41.60 -20.46
CA GLU A 562 16.67 41.83 -21.83
C GLU A 562 15.18 41.44 -22.01
N GLY A 563 14.43 42.33 -22.69
CA GLY A 563 13.01 42.13 -22.99
C GLY A 563 12.04 42.72 -21.97
N PHE A 564 12.50 43.21 -20.79
CA PHE A 564 11.69 43.91 -19.81
C PHE A 564 11.81 45.43 -19.91
#